data_113e03024059f20ea3dffa12f0637791
#
_entry.id   113e03024059f20ea3dffa12f0637791
#
_cell.length_a   1.000
_cell.length_b   1.000
_cell.length_c   1.000
_cell.angle_alpha   90.00
_cell.angle_beta   90.00
_cell.angle_gamma   90.00
#
_symmetry.space_group_name_H-M   'P 1'
#
loop_
_entity.id
_entity.type
_entity.pdbx_description
1 polymer ?
#
loop_
_entity_poly.entity_id
_entity_poly.type
_entity_poly.pdbx_seq_one_letter_code
_entity_poly.pdbx_strand_id
1 'polypeptide(L)'
;QNENYTMAKSIMNEEFRLLRVAQWEEGVALDPSIKAGSVRTVLTEGLRWVGREEGSGSRQCLDLILGRRRKPKGYHHQAQNHYGVVEAIRSGLAQAGVCVRLPAEERGLHFLKVRKENYDFCFPAKTESDPVIRTLLSAVRSRTYQKDLEQLPGYYINQTGELQ
;
A
#
# COMPACT_ATOMS: atom_id res chain seq x y z
N GLN A 1 -12.33 4.19 -10.93
CA GLN A 1 -11.78 5.56 -10.95
C GLN A 1 -10.38 5.50 -10.37
N ASN A 2 -9.38 6.07 -11.03
CA ASN A 2 -7.99 6.05 -10.55
C ASN A 2 -7.87 7.03 -9.36
N GLU A 3 -7.73 6.50 -8.14
CA GLU A 3 -7.63 7.30 -6.91
C GLU A 3 -6.44 8.26 -6.96
N ASN A 4 -5.29 7.79 -7.51
CA ASN A 4 -4.09 8.60 -7.66
C ASN A 4 -4.31 9.80 -8.60
N TYR A 5 -5.07 9.59 -9.70
CA TYR A 5 -5.42 10.68 -10.61
C TYR A 5 -6.28 11.73 -9.91
N THR A 6 -7.28 11.30 -9.15
CA THR A 6 -8.16 12.20 -8.40
C THR A 6 -7.37 13.00 -7.36
N MET A 7 -6.46 12.35 -6.65
CA MET A 7 -5.58 13.01 -5.67
C MET A 7 -4.64 13.99 -6.36
N ALA A 8 -3.95 13.56 -7.42
CA ALA A 8 -3.05 14.44 -8.18
C ALA A 8 -3.79 15.67 -8.71
N LYS A 9 -4.99 15.49 -9.27
CA LYS A 9 -5.82 16.60 -9.76
C LYS A 9 -6.22 17.61 -8.66
N SER A 10 -6.36 17.14 -7.42
CA SER A 10 -6.70 18.03 -6.29
C SER A 10 -5.51 18.85 -5.79
N ILE A 11 -4.29 18.43 -6.09
CA ILE A 11 -3.05 19.06 -5.59
C ILE A 11 -2.33 19.85 -6.68
N MET A 12 -2.28 19.30 -7.91
CA MET A 12 -1.59 19.91 -9.04
C MET A 12 -2.44 21.04 -9.64
N ASN A 13 -1.83 22.23 -9.76
CA ASN A 13 -2.46 23.39 -10.39
C ASN A 13 -2.13 23.51 -11.89
N GLU A 14 -1.52 22.49 -12.47
CA GLU A 14 -1.08 22.44 -13.86
C GLU A 14 -1.30 21.05 -14.45
N GLU A 15 -1.15 20.91 -15.76
CA GLU A 15 -1.22 19.62 -16.43
C GLU A 15 -0.11 18.69 -15.90
N PHE A 16 -0.47 17.46 -15.58
CA PHE A 16 0.44 16.47 -14.99
C PHE A 16 0.37 15.14 -15.71
N ARG A 17 1.36 14.30 -15.45
CA ARG A 17 1.42 12.90 -15.86
C ARG A 17 1.53 12.01 -14.63
N LEU A 18 1.01 10.79 -14.75
CA LEU A 18 1.20 9.72 -13.78
C LEU A 18 1.96 8.58 -14.44
N LEU A 19 3.14 8.25 -13.91
CA LEU A 19 3.90 7.08 -14.30
C LEU A 19 3.59 5.93 -13.35
N ARG A 20 3.02 4.83 -13.85
CA ARG A 20 2.85 3.61 -13.07
C ARG A 20 4.21 3.00 -12.74
N VAL A 21 4.58 3.04 -11.46
CA VAL A 21 5.85 2.45 -10.98
C VAL A 21 5.66 1.01 -10.58
N ALA A 22 4.61 0.74 -9.81
CA ALA A 22 4.29 -0.59 -9.34
C ALA A 22 2.78 -0.74 -9.08
N GLN A 23 2.35 -1.98 -8.97
CA GLN A 23 1.06 -2.35 -8.42
C GLN A 23 1.30 -3.43 -7.38
N TRP A 24 0.68 -3.31 -6.22
CA TRP A 24 0.88 -4.27 -5.13
C TRP A 24 -0.42 -4.65 -4.42
N GLU A 25 -0.34 -5.70 -3.60
CA GLU A 25 -1.42 -6.10 -2.72
C GLU A 25 -1.35 -5.38 -1.39
N GLU A 26 -2.42 -4.71 -1.04
CA GLU A 26 -2.68 -4.15 0.28
C GLU A 26 -3.70 -5.00 1.02
N GLY A 27 -3.50 -5.16 2.32
CA GLY A 27 -4.36 -6.00 3.12
C GLY A 27 -4.04 -5.96 4.61
N VAL A 28 -4.57 -6.94 5.33
CA VAL A 28 -4.42 -7.07 6.77
C VAL A 28 -3.30 -8.05 7.09
N ALA A 29 -2.25 -7.56 7.76
CA ALA A 29 -1.24 -8.40 8.40
C ALA A 29 -1.71 -8.80 9.80
N LEU A 30 -1.46 -10.05 10.16
CA LEU A 30 -1.88 -10.66 11.42
C LEU A 30 -0.73 -11.35 12.12
N ASP A 31 -0.78 -11.36 13.44
CA ASP A 31 0.03 -12.25 14.24
C ASP A 31 -0.17 -13.71 13.77
N PRO A 32 0.91 -14.49 13.57
CA PRO A 32 0.82 -15.86 13.06
C PRO A 32 -0.03 -16.82 13.89
N SER A 33 -0.25 -16.50 15.18
CA SER A 33 -1.13 -17.28 16.05
C SER A 33 -2.62 -17.09 15.75
N ILE A 34 -2.97 -16.01 15.05
CA ILE A 34 -4.35 -15.69 14.68
C ILE A 34 -4.73 -16.50 13.43
N LYS A 35 -5.62 -17.45 13.59
CA LYS A 35 -6.11 -18.31 12.49
C LYS A 35 -7.44 -17.80 11.96
N ALA A 36 -7.38 -16.71 11.21
CA ALA A 36 -8.54 -16.14 10.54
C ALA A 36 -8.44 -16.32 9.02
N GLY A 37 -9.48 -16.85 8.41
CA GLY A 37 -9.53 -17.08 6.95
C GLY A 37 -10.05 -15.89 6.16
N SER A 38 -10.52 -14.82 6.82
CA SER A 38 -11.08 -13.65 6.16
C SER A 38 -10.95 -12.40 7.01
N VAL A 39 -10.90 -11.23 6.35
CA VAL A 39 -10.92 -9.92 7.02
C VAL A 39 -12.17 -9.74 7.88
N ARG A 40 -13.31 -10.26 7.41
CA ARG A 40 -14.56 -10.20 8.17
C ARG A 40 -14.44 -10.89 9.53
N THR A 41 -13.83 -12.06 9.59
CA THR A 41 -13.59 -12.79 10.84
C THR A 41 -12.68 -11.98 11.76
N VAL A 42 -11.56 -11.45 11.23
CA VAL A 42 -10.61 -10.62 11.98
C VAL A 42 -11.29 -9.42 12.66
N LEU A 43 -12.22 -8.78 11.97
CA LEU A 43 -12.95 -7.61 12.48
C LEU A 43 -13.91 -7.93 13.64
N THR A 44 -14.26 -9.20 13.84
CA THR A 44 -15.17 -9.64 14.91
C THR A 44 -14.45 -10.22 16.14
N GLU A 45 -13.14 -10.48 16.06
CA GLU A 45 -12.38 -11.15 17.13
C GLU A 45 -11.89 -10.20 18.24
N GLY A 46 -12.17 -8.92 18.16
CA GLY A 46 -11.78 -7.96 19.21
C GLY A 46 -10.28 -7.73 19.36
N LEU A 47 -9.51 -7.97 18.30
CA LEU A 47 -8.05 -7.84 18.27
C LEU A 47 -7.58 -6.41 18.54
N ARG A 48 -6.35 -6.27 19.05
CA ARG A 48 -5.64 -5.00 19.08
C ARG A 48 -5.06 -4.71 17.70
N TRP A 49 -5.37 -3.54 17.16
CA TRP A 49 -4.87 -3.07 15.86
C TRP A 49 -3.81 -2.00 16.05
N VAL A 50 -2.90 -1.92 15.10
CA VAL A 50 -2.12 -0.71 14.90
C VAL A 50 -2.78 0.09 13.77
N GLY A 51 -2.97 1.39 14.00
CA GLY A 51 -3.48 2.32 12.99
C GLY A 51 -2.39 2.75 12.02
N ARG A 52 -2.78 3.57 11.06
CA ARG A 52 -1.88 4.20 10.10
C ARG A 52 -2.01 5.71 10.17
N GLU A 53 -0.94 6.40 9.80
CA GLU A 53 -0.92 7.85 9.67
C GLU A 53 -2.04 8.37 8.76
N GLU A 54 -2.58 9.52 9.12
CA GLU A 54 -3.65 10.16 8.34
C GLU A 54 -3.13 10.57 6.95
N GLY A 55 -4.01 10.45 5.96
CA GLY A 55 -3.68 10.78 4.56
C GLY A 55 -2.99 9.65 3.78
N SER A 56 -2.54 8.57 4.42
CA SER A 56 -1.97 7.43 3.69
C SER A 56 -3.04 6.54 3.05
N GLY A 57 -2.70 5.89 1.92
CA GLY A 57 -3.56 4.90 1.28
C GLY A 57 -3.94 3.76 2.23
N SER A 58 -2.99 3.28 3.03
CA SER A 58 -3.26 2.22 4.02
C SER A 58 -4.18 2.67 5.14
N ARG A 59 -4.20 3.96 5.51
CA ARG A 59 -5.22 4.48 6.43
C ARG A 59 -6.60 4.47 5.77
N GLN A 60 -6.69 4.87 4.53
CA GLN A 60 -7.94 4.81 3.77
C GLN A 60 -8.45 3.36 3.66
N CYS A 61 -7.55 2.41 3.38
CA CYS A 61 -7.89 0.98 3.36
C CYS A 61 -8.40 0.50 4.72
N LEU A 62 -7.72 0.85 5.82
CA LEU A 62 -8.14 0.52 7.18
C LEU A 62 -9.53 1.07 7.49
N ASP A 63 -9.75 2.34 7.19
CA ASP A 63 -11.05 2.98 7.44
C ASP A 63 -12.17 2.38 6.57
N LEU A 64 -11.85 1.99 5.32
CA LEU A 64 -12.78 1.30 4.44
C LEU A 64 -13.23 -0.06 5.01
N ILE A 65 -12.30 -0.90 5.45
CA ILE A 65 -12.64 -2.22 6.01
C ILE A 65 -13.36 -2.12 7.36
N LEU A 66 -13.06 -1.10 8.15
CA LEU A 66 -13.77 -0.84 9.41
C LEU A 66 -15.18 -0.31 9.15
N GLY A 67 -15.38 0.50 8.11
CA GLY A 67 -16.66 1.09 7.77
C GLY A 67 -17.25 1.86 8.96
N ARG A 68 -18.51 1.57 9.32
CA ARG A 68 -19.20 2.20 10.46
C ARG A 68 -18.92 1.51 11.79
N ARG A 69 -18.06 0.52 11.86
CA ARG A 69 -17.73 -0.17 13.11
C ARG A 69 -17.00 0.76 14.07
N ARG A 70 -17.12 0.45 15.37
CA ARG A 70 -16.30 1.11 16.38
C ARG A 70 -14.82 0.87 16.07
N LYS A 71 -14.00 1.91 16.24
CA LYS A 71 -12.55 1.79 16.07
C LYS A 71 -11.99 0.77 17.07
N PRO A 72 -11.16 -0.17 16.61
CA PRO A 72 -10.62 -1.21 17.47
C PRO A 72 -9.60 -0.65 18.47
N LYS A 73 -9.30 -1.44 19.49
CA LYS A 73 -8.21 -1.10 20.43
C LYS A 73 -6.92 -0.91 19.66
N GLY A 74 -6.16 0.12 20.01
CA GLY A 74 -4.87 0.42 19.38
C GLY A 74 -4.95 1.26 18.09
N TYR A 75 -6.12 1.46 17.51
CA TYR A 75 -6.29 2.25 16.28
C TYR A 75 -5.58 3.62 16.30
N HIS A 76 -5.48 4.25 17.45
CA HIS A 76 -4.83 5.56 17.61
C HIS A 76 -3.31 5.48 17.70
N HIS A 77 -2.73 4.31 17.90
CA HIS A 77 -1.29 4.09 17.73
C HIS A 77 -0.98 3.97 16.25
N GLN A 78 -0.38 5.01 15.68
CA GLN A 78 -0.20 5.14 14.23
C GLN A 78 1.21 4.74 13.81
N ALA A 79 1.31 3.68 13.01
CA ALA A 79 2.54 3.36 12.31
C ALA A 79 2.74 4.31 11.13
N GLN A 80 3.97 4.80 10.95
CA GLN A 80 4.33 5.77 9.91
C GLN A 80 4.58 5.13 8.54
N ASN A 81 4.73 3.80 8.49
CA ASN A 81 4.98 3.06 7.26
C ASN A 81 4.59 1.59 7.42
N HIS A 82 4.72 0.81 6.35
CA HIS A 82 4.34 -0.60 6.33
C HIS A 82 5.18 -1.46 7.29
N TYR A 83 6.49 -1.20 7.40
CA TYR A 83 7.35 -1.92 8.33
C TYR A 83 7.03 -1.59 9.79
N GLY A 84 6.61 -0.36 10.09
CA GLY A 84 6.12 0.01 11.42
C GLY A 84 4.90 -0.79 11.86
N VAL A 85 3.99 -1.12 10.92
CA VAL A 85 2.87 -2.02 11.18
C VAL A 85 3.36 -3.42 11.56
N VAL A 86 4.27 -3.94 10.78
CA VAL A 86 4.85 -5.29 10.98
C VAL A 86 5.57 -5.38 12.31
N GLU A 87 6.39 -4.40 12.65
CA GLU A 87 7.11 -4.37 13.93
C GLU A 87 6.17 -4.21 15.13
N ALA A 88 5.08 -3.45 15.02
CA ALA A 88 4.06 -3.37 16.06
C ALA A 88 3.40 -4.73 16.33
N ILE A 89 3.18 -5.53 15.28
CA ILE A 89 2.60 -6.88 15.42
C ILE A 89 3.64 -7.83 16.02
N ARG A 90 4.86 -7.83 15.52
CA ARG A 90 5.93 -8.72 16.00
C ARG A 90 6.31 -8.47 17.45
N SER A 91 6.29 -7.23 17.90
CA SER A 91 6.56 -6.87 19.30
C SER A 91 5.39 -7.17 20.25
N GLY A 92 4.24 -7.62 19.75
CA GLY A 92 3.04 -7.86 20.54
C GLY A 92 2.27 -6.60 20.93
N LEU A 93 2.68 -5.43 20.44
CA LEU A 93 1.93 -4.17 20.64
C LEU A 93 0.57 -4.23 19.96
N ALA A 94 0.50 -4.86 18.79
CA ALA A 94 -0.71 -5.12 18.03
C ALA A 94 -0.82 -6.59 17.63
N GLN A 95 -2.01 -6.99 17.17
CA GLN A 95 -2.29 -8.32 16.63
C GLN A 95 -2.69 -8.25 15.16
N ALA A 96 -3.11 -7.07 14.70
CA ALA A 96 -3.52 -6.81 13.34
C ALA A 96 -3.15 -5.39 12.90
N GLY A 97 -2.97 -5.20 11.59
CA GLY A 97 -2.74 -3.88 10.99
C GLY A 97 -2.79 -3.95 9.47
N VAL A 98 -2.97 -2.79 8.82
CA VAL A 98 -3.01 -2.71 7.36
C VAL A 98 -1.64 -2.32 6.82
N CYS A 99 -1.12 -3.14 5.90
CA CYS A 99 0.12 -2.88 5.16
C CYS A 99 0.08 -3.57 3.80
N VAL A 100 1.15 -3.42 3.02
CA VAL A 100 1.36 -4.21 1.79
C VAL A 100 1.89 -5.60 2.14
N ARG A 101 1.70 -6.56 1.23
CA ARG A 101 2.05 -7.99 1.45
C ARG A 101 3.52 -8.20 1.77
N LEU A 102 4.42 -7.57 1.01
CA LEU A 102 5.86 -7.83 1.08
C LEU A 102 6.43 -7.78 2.50
N PRO A 103 6.34 -6.65 3.26
CA PRO A 103 6.89 -6.60 4.62
C PRO A 103 6.23 -7.61 5.58
N ALA A 104 4.96 -7.94 5.38
CA ALA A 104 4.29 -8.95 6.19
C ALA A 104 4.88 -10.35 5.97
N GLU A 105 5.07 -10.76 4.71
CA GLU A 105 5.65 -12.06 4.36
C GLU A 105 7.13 -12.16 4.73
N GLU A 106 7.93 -11.11 4.51
CA GLU A 106 9.34 -11.08 4.93
C GLU A 106 9.53 -11.35 6.43
N ARG A 107 8.54 -11.03 7.23
CA ARG A 107 8.58 -11.19 8.69
C ARG A 107 7.71 -12.34 9.21
N GLY A 108 7.21 -13.19 8.31
CA GLY A 108 6.46 -14.39 8.65
C GLY A 108 5.08 -14.14 9.24
N LEU A 109 4.48 -12.97 8.99
CA LEU A 109 3.13 -12.68 9.41
C LEU A 109 2.11 -13.33 8.46
N HIS A 110 0.94 -13.65 8.99
CA HIS A 110 -0.18 -14.03 8.15
C HIS A 110 -0.75 -12.80 7.44
N PHE A 111 -1.10 -12.93 6.15
CA PHE A 111 -1.57 -11.82 5.34
C PHE A 111 -2.90 -12.15 4.64
N LEU A 112 -3.88 -11.27 4.81
CA LEU A 112 -5.17 -11.35 4.15
C LEU A 112 -5.32 -10.18 3.17
N LYS A 113 -5.28 -10.48 1.88
CA LYS A 113 -5.45 -9.48 0.83
C LYS A 113 -6.81 -8.80 0.92
N VAL A 114 -6.81 -7.48 0.77
CA VAL A 114 -8.01 -6.62 0.66
C VAL A 114 -8.16 -6.10 -0.75
N ARG A 115 -7.13 -5.45 -1.29
CA ARG A 115 -7.17 -4.83 -2.62
C ARG A 115 -5.81 -4.86 -3.32
N LYS A 116 -5.82 -4.52 -4.59
CA LYS A 116 -4.62 -4.07 -5.31
C LYS A 116 -4.57 -2.56 -5.26
N GLU A 117 -3.39 -2.02 -5.08
CA GLU A 117 -3.12 -0.59 -5.04
C GLU A 117 -2.09 -0.23 -6.10
N ASN A 118 -2.26 0.93 -6.68
CA ASN A 118 -1.36 1.48 -7.69
C ASN A 118 -0.38 2.46 -7.04
N TYR A 119 0.89 2.33 -7.36
CA TYR A 119 1.91 3.28 -6.97
C TYR A 119 2.39 4.03 -8.20
N ASP A 120 2.09 5.32 -8.26
CA ASP A 120 2.37 6.18 -9.38
C ASP A 120 3.27 7.35 -8.97
N PHE A 121 4.24 7.71 -9.81
CA PHE A 121 4.89 9.00 -9.72
C PHE A 121 4.09 10.05 -10.49
N CYS A 122 3.83 11.17 -9.83
CA CYS A 122 3.19 12.33 -10.42
C CYS A 122 4.23 13.42 -10.72
N PHE A 123 4.20 13.96 -11.93
CA PHE A 123 5.08 15.07 -12.32
C PHE A 123 4.38 16.02 -13.32
N PRO A 124 4.79 17.30 -13.39
CA PRO A 124 4.23 18.25 -14.34
C PRO A 124 4.45 17.80 -15.79
N ALA A 125 3.41 17.85 -16.63
CA ALA A 125 3.50 17.40 -18.03
C ALA A 125 4.60 18.10 -18.83
N LYS A 126 4.85 19.38 -18.55
CA LYS A 126 5.92 20.19 -19.17
C LYS A 126 7.34 19.67 -18.90
N THR A 127 7.53 18.83 -17.88
CA THR A 127 8.83 18.24 -17.51
C THR A 127 9.06 16.87 -18.14
N GLU A 128 8.14 16.34 -18.96
CA GLU A 128 8.23 15.01 -19.54
C GLU A 128 9.50 14.83 -20.40
N SER A 129 9.97 15.90 -21.04
CA SER A 129 11.21 15.90 -21.83
C SER A 129 12.49 16.13 -21.01
N ASP A 130 12.37 16.42 -19.72
CA ASP A 130 13.52 16.60 -18.83
C ASP A 130 14.37 15.33 -18.77
N PRO A 131 15.71 15.41 -18.88
CA PRO A 131 16.61 14.28 -18.82
C PRO A 131 16.42 13.39 -17.59
N VAL A 132 16.11 13.97 -16.42
CA VAL A 132 15.86 13.22 -15.18
C VAL A 132 14.58 12.40 -15.31
N ILE A 133 13.50 13.01 -15.79
CA ILE A 133 12.22 12.33 -16.00
C ILE A 133 12.37 11.23 -17.06
N ARG A 134 13.07 11.49 -18.18
CA ARG A 134 13.33 10.47 -19.20
C ARG A 134 14.13 9.29 -18.65
N THR A 135 15.11 9.56 -17.79
CA THR A 135 15.90 8.50 -17.13
C THR A 135 15.01 7.66 -16.22
N LEU A 136 14.15 8.29 -15.43
CA LEU A 136 13.17 7.61 -14.58
C LEU A 136 12.22 6.73 -15.41
N LEU A 137 11.63 7.27 -16.47
CA LEU A 137 10.76 6.53 -17.40
C LEU A 137 11.48 5.31 -17.97
N SER A 138 12.72 5.48 -18.43
CA SER A 138 13.55 4.40 -18.98
C SER A 138 13.83 3.32 -17.92
N ALA A 139 14.17 3.72 -16.70
CA ALA A 139 14.44 2.79 -15.60
C ALA A 139 13.21 1.94 -15.27
N VAL A 140 12.05 2.56 -15.09
CA VAL A 140 10.79 1.87 -14.76
C VAL A 140 10.33 0.95 -15.90
N ARG A 141 10.60 1.31 -17.15
CA ARG A 141 10.29 0.50 -18.34
C ARG A 141 11.31 -0.60 -18.62
N SER A 142 12.44 -0.62 -17.92
CA SER A 142 13.49 -1.61 -18.18
C SER A 142 13.04 -3.02 -17.81
N ARG A 143 13.50 -4.02 -18.57
CA ARG A 143 13.24 -5.44 -18.27
C ARG A 143 13.82 -5.86 -16.91
N THR A 144 14.97 -5.30 -16.53
CA THR A 144 15.60 -5.58 -15.23
C THR A 144 14.68 -5.16 -14.08
N TYR A 145 14.23 -3.91 -14.09
CA TYR A 145 13.31 -3.41 -13.06
C TYR A 145 12.03 -4.25 -12.96
N GLN A 146 11.39 -4.52 -14.12
CA GLN A 146 10.14 -5.29 -14.13
C GLN A 146 10.34 -6.72 -13.65
N LYS A 147 11.46 -7.37 -14.03
CA LYS A 147 11.79 -8.71 -13.57
C LYS A 147 12.06 -8.78 -12.07
N ASP A 148 12.76 -7.80 -11.54
CA ASP A 148 13.02 -7.71 -10.10
C ASP A 148 11.74 -7.47 -9.32
N LEU A 149 10.89 -6.58 -9.82
CA LEU A 149 9.59 -6.28 -9.21
C LEU A 149 8.66 -7.50 -9.18
N GLU A 150 8.63 -8.28 -10.26
CA GLU A 150 7.79 -9.48 -10.39
C GLU A 150 8.17 -10.59 -9.39
N GLN A 151 9.41 -10.58 -8.90
CA GLN A 151 9.88 -11.54 -7.88
C GLN A 151 9.42 -11.19 -6.45
N LEU A 152 8.93 -9.98 -6.23
CA LEU A 152 8.49 -9.55 -4.91
C LEU A 152 7.08 -10.06 -4.59
N PRO A 153 6.86 -10.63 -3.40
CA PRO A 153 5.54 -11.10 -3.00
C PRO A 153 4.47 -10.01 -3.07
N GLY A 154 3.39 -10.32 -3.79
CA GLY A 154 2.25 -9.41 -3.91
C GLY A 154 2.43 -8.23 -4.86
N TYR A 155 3.51 -8.21 -5.65
CA TYR A 155 3.74 -7.19 -6.68
C TYR A 155 3.29 -7.66 -8.06
N TYR A 156 2.93 -6.71 -8.91
CA TYR A 156 2.45 -6.94 -10.28
C TYR A 156 3.04 -5.91 -11.22
N ILE A 157 3.35 -6.33 -12.45
CA ILE A 157 3.98 -5.48 -13.47
C ILE A 157 3.03 -5.05 -14.60
N ASN A 158 1.76 -5.46 -14.57
CA ASN A 158 0.84 -5.39 -15.71
C ASN A 158 0.69 -4.02 -16.35
N GLN A 159 0.92 -2.95 -15.64
CA GLN A 159 0.84 -1.58 -16.17
C GLN A 159 2.11 -0.77 -15.85
N THR A 160 3.15 -1.44 -15.37
CA THR A 160 4.41 -0.80 -15.00
C THR A 160 5.05 -0.14 -16.20
N GLY A 161 5.37 1.15 -16.09
CA GLY A 161 5.91 1.98 -17.17
C GLY A 161 4.87 2.68 -18.04
N GLU A 162 3.56 2.43 -17.82
CA GLU A 162 2.51 3.20 -18.48
C GLU A 162 2.48 4.64 -17.96
N LEU A 163 2.24 5.56 -18.89
CA LEU A 163 2.12 6.98 -18.63
C LEU A 163 0.66 7.41 -18.91
N GLN A 164 0.05 8.06 -17.94
CA GLN A 164 -1.33 8.58 -17.99
C GLN A 164 -1.35 10.09 -17.86
#